data_635f7de65047b90a0d3d8043f4e7e42f
#
_entry.id   635f7de65047b90a0d3d8043f4e7e42f
#
_cell.length_a   1.000
_cell.length_b   1.000
_cell.length_c   1.000
_cell.angle_alpha   90.00
_cell.angle_beta   90.00
_cell.angle_gamma   90.00
#
_symmetry.space_group_name_H-M   'P 1'
#
loop_
_entity.id
_entity.type
_entity.pdbx_description
1 polymer ?
#
loop_
_entity_poly.entity_id
_entity_poly.type
_entity_poly.pdbx_seq_one_letter_code
_entity_poly.pdbx_strand_id
1 'polypeptide(L)'
;MSKQKNLVVIQLSGGNDYLNTIVPYETGLYYDYRPNMGLKDDSIIPIDNKIAFNSNIDFFKKTFDDQKLAVMMGIGYPEPNRSHFRSMDIWHTAKPFESSSIGWLGRTVKNIDPKGLNPITAVNFGKGLPRALACPGVSVASVG
;
A
#
# COMPACT_ATOMS: atom_id res chain seq x y z
N MET A 1 -13.43 9.44 27.12
CA MET A 1 -13.88 9.00 25.78
C MET A 1 -12.65 8.61 24.98
N SER A 2 -12.51 7.36 24.56
CA SER A 2 -11.43 6.96 23.66
C SER A 2 -11.63 7.68 22.31
N LYS A 3 -10.59 8.36 21.80
CA LYS A 3 -10.65 8.95 20.46
C LYS A 3 -10.90 7.82 19.45
N GLN A 4 -11.96 7.95 18.66
CA GLN A 4 -12.23 7.01 17.57
C GLN A 4 -11.05 7.06 16.60
N LYS A 5 -10.48 5.88 16.29
CA LYS A 5 -9.37 5.78 15.35
C LYS A 5 -9.92 5.52 13.96
N ASN A 6 -9.42 6.24 12.98
CA ASN A 6 -9.75 6.02 11.57
C ASN A 6 -8.53 5.44 10.85
N LEU A 7 -8.76 4.47 9.97
CA LEU A 7 -7.76 3.93 9.05
C LEU A 7 -8.03 4.50 7.65
N VAL A 8 -7.04 5.12 7.05
CA VAL A 8 -7.06 5.51 5.64
C VAL A 8 -6.11 4.60 4.88
N VAL A 9 -6.61 3.94 3.84
CA VAL A 9 -5.81 3.08 2.97
C VAL A 9 -5.72 3.74 1.60
N ILE A 10 -4.50 4.05 1.18
CA ILE A 10 -4.20 4.58 -0.15
C ILE A 10 -3.53 3.46 -0.94
N GLN A 11 -4.20 2.99 -2.00
CA GLN A 11 -3.68 1.95 -2.88
C GLN A 11 -3.23 2.56 -4.21
N LEU A 12 -1.95 2.46 -4.50
CA LEU A 12 -1.37 2.87 -5.78
C LEU A 12 -1.32 1.64 -6.70
N SER A 13 -2.32 1.48 -7.56
CA SER A 13 -2.50 0.27 -8.38
C SER A 13 -1.62 0.23 -9.63
N GLY A 14 -0.93 1.30 -9.96
CA GLY A 14 -0.02 1.41 -11.11
C GLY A 14 0.57 2.80 -11.20
N GLY A 15 1.52 2.99 -12.12
CA GLY A 15 2.19 4.27 -12.34
C GLY A 15 3.16 4.70 -11.24
N ASN A 16 3.31 3.92 -10.17
CA ASN A 16 4.29 4.19 -9.13
C ASN A 16 5.51 3.27 -9.28
N ASP A 17 6.67 3.87 -9.45
CA ASP A 17 7.95 3.17 -9.39
C ASP A 17 8.46 3.21 -7.94
N TYR A 18 8.25 2.11 -7.22
CA TYR A 18 8.59 2.08 -5.81
C TYR A 18 10.09 2.23 -5.56
N LEU A 19 10.95 1.71 -6.47
CA LEU A 19 12.41 1.85 -6.35
C LEU A 19 12.89 3.29 -6.57
N ASN A 20 12.09 4.14 -7.21
CA ASN A 20 12.31 5.57 -7.31
C ASN A 20 11.45 6.38 -6.31
N THR A 21 10.69 5.70 -5.46
CA THR A 21 10.01 6.29 -4.30
C THR A 21 10.87 6.11 -3.03
N ILE A 22 11.29 4.88 -2.77
CA ILE A 22 12.26 4.52 -1.73
C ILE A 22 13.48 3.95 -2.44
N VAL A 23 14.50 4.75 -2.54
CA VAL A 23 15.69 4.49 -3.38
C VAL A 23 16.74 3.69 -2.60
N PRO A 24 17.11 2.49 -3.03
CA PRO A 24 18.19 1.71 -2.42
C PRO A 24 19.56 2.17 -2.92
N TYR A 25 19.95 3.40 -2.59
CA TYR A 25 21.07 4.12 -3.18
C TYR A 25 22.45 3.51 -2.90
N GLU A 26 22.60 2.69 -1.86
CA GLU A 26 23.83 1.92 -1.59
C GLU A 26 23.97 0.66 -2.46
N THR A 27 22.91 0.24 -3.13
CA THR A 27 22.88 -0.99 -3.90
C THR A 27 23.33 -0.73 -5.34
N GLY A 28 24.53 -1.16 -5.72
CA GLY A 28 25.06 -1.02 -7.09
C GLY A 28 24.11 -1.57 -8.16
N LEU A 29 23.45 -2.71 -7.90
CA LEU A 29 22.46 -3.29 -8.79
C LEU A 29 21.30 -2.34 -9.15
N TYR A 30 20.95 -1.43 -8.25
CA TYR A 30 19.92 -0.43 -8.56
C TYR A 30 20.33 0.45 -9.74
N TYR A 31 21.58 0.88 -9.78
CA TYR A 31 22.13 1.70 -10.87
C TYR A 31 22.43 0.87 -12.13
N ASP A 32 22.92 -0.36 -11.96
CA ASP A 32 23.21 -1.26 -13.07
C ASP A 32 21.96 -1.56 -13.91
N TYR A 33 20.84 -1.82 -13.25
CA TYR A 33 19.56 -2.06 -13.93
C TYR A 33 18.77 -0.81 -14.29
N ARG A 34 19.21 0.37 -13.83
CA ARG A 34 18.55 1.66 -14.04
C ARG A 34 19.53 2.76 -14.47
N PRO A 35 20.33 2.53 -15.52
CA PRO A 35 21.42 3.45 -15.88
C PRO A 35 20.95 4.88 -16.19
N ASN A 36 19.72 5.01 -16.73
CA ASN A 36 19.14 6.31 -17.12
C ASN A 36 18.05 6.80 -16.17
N MET A 37 17.56 5.97 -15.25
CA MET A 37 16.44 6.31 -14.36
C MET A 37 16.81 6.23 -12.88
N GLY A 38 18.02 5.76 -12.56
CA GLY A 38 18.52 5.72 -11.20
C GLY A 38 18.70 7.13 -10.63
N LEU A 39 18.12 7.38 -9.48
CA LEU A 39 18.21 8.67 -8.80
C LEU A 39 19.50 8.79 -8.01
N LYS A 40 20.13 9.95 -8.04
CA LYS A 40 21.41 10.25 -7.38
C LYS A 40 21.38 11.63 -6.74
N ASP A 41 22.31 11.84 -5.84
CA ASP A 41 22.66 13.15 -5.28
C ASP A 41 21.44 13.97 -4.85
N ASP A 42 21.21 15.13 -5.46
CA ASP A 42 20.14 16.06 -5.11
C ASP A 42 18.72 15.51 -5.34
N SER A 43 18.59 14.36 -6.02
CA SER A 43 17.31 13.72 -6.27
C SER A 43 16.86 12.78 -5.15
N ILE A 44 17.67 12.61 -4.11
CA ILE A 44 17.37 11.71 -2.99
C ILE A 44 17.60 12.40 -1.64
N ILE A 45 16.86 11.95 -0.63
CA ILE A 45 16.98 12.37 0.77
C ILE A 45 17.25 11.13 1.61
N PRO A 46 18.49 10.90 2.08
CA PRO A 46 18.83 9.70 2.84
C PRO A 46 17.97 9.52 4.10
N ILE A 47 17.51 8.30 4.32
CA ILE A 47 16.82 7.85 5.54
C ILE A 47 17.84 7.24 6.50
N ASP A 48 18.66 6.37 5.94
CA ASP A 48 19.78 5.71 6.62
C ASP A 48 20.95 5.55 5.62
N ASN A 49 21.90 4.67 5.92
CA ASN A 49 23.04 4.38 5.06
C ASN A 49 22.74 3.43 3.87
N LYS A 50 21.49 3.07 3.63
CA LYS A 50 21.08 2.11 2.57
C LYS A 50 19.99 2.64 1.65
N ILE A 51 19.03 3.37 2.22
CA ILE A 51 17.84 3.82 1.51
C ILE A 51 17.60 5.32 1.68
N ALA A 52 16.94 5.88 0.70
CA ALA A 52 16.58 7.29 0.66
C ALA A 52 15.15 7.48 0.13
N PHE A 53 14.51 8.57 0.52
CA PHE A 53 13.32 9.06 -0.17
C PHE A 53 13.71 9.75 -1.48
N ASN A 54 12.82 9.70 -2.46
CA ASN A 54 12.87 10.63 -3.59
C ASN A 54 12.70 12.06 -3.09
N SER A 55 13.50 13.02 -3.57
CA SER A 55 13.44 14.41 -3.11
C SER A 55 12.10 15.10 -3.37
N ASN A 56 11.29 14.61 -4.33
CA ASN A 56 9.95 15.13 -4.58
C ASN A 56 8.91 14.78 -3.50
N ILE A 57 9.27 13.92 -2.53
CA ILE A 57 8.43 13.54 -1.40
C ILE A 57 9.10 13.87 -0.06
N ASP A 58 9.74 15.02 0.01
CA ASP A 58 10.50 15.51 1.17
C ASP A 58 9.68 15.55 2.46
N PHE A 59 8.37 15.79 2.37
CA PHE A 59 7.45 15.76 3.51
C PHE A 59 7.44 14.41 4.24
N PHE A 60 7.76 13.31 3.56
CA PHE A 60 7.89 12.00 4.21
C PHE A 60 9.12 11.94 5.12
N LYS A 61 10.22 12.61 4.74
CA LYS A 61 11.41 12.66 5.60
C LYS A 61 11.09 13.29 6.96
N LYS A 62 10.42 14.44 6.96
CA LYS A 62 9.97 15.07 8.20
C LYS A 62 9.06 14.17 9.02
N THR A 63 8.10 13.52 8.37
CA THR A 63 7.16 12.61 9.05
C THR A 63 7.87 11.39 9.63
N PHE A 64 8.91 10.90 8.94
CA PHE A 64 9.77 9.81 9.40
C PHE A 64 10.60 10.22 10.61
N ASP A 65 11.25 11.39 10.57
CA ASP A 65 12.05 11.94 11.67
C ASP A 65 11.20 12.21 12.92
N ASP A 66 9.94 12.61 12.72
CA ASP A 66 8.93 12.77 13.78
C ASP A 66 8.40 11.43 14.32
N GLN A 67 8.92 10.28 13.85
CA GLN A 67 8.50 8.93 14.23
C GLN A 67 7.01 8.63 13.97
N LYS A 68 6.43 9.28 12.95
CA LYS A 68 5.03 9.12 12.53
C LYS A 68 4.90 8.33 11.23
N LEU A 69 6.00 7.93 10.62
CA LEU A 69 6.05 7.14 9.40
C LEU A 69 6.94 5.92 9.62
N ALA A 70 6.48 4.76 9.19
CA ALA A 70 7.29 3.56 9.07
C ALA A 70 7.40 3.15 7.60
N VAL A 71 8.60 2.84 7.14
CA VAL A 71 8.85 2.31 5.80
C VAL A 71 9.05 0.80 5.91
N MET A 72 8.20 0.03 5.26
CA MET A 72 8.31 -1.43 5.20
C MET A 72 8.59 -1.87 3.77
N MET A 73 9.76 -2.44 3.55
CA MET A 73 10.20 -2.94 2.26
C MET A 73 10.21 -4.46 2.22
N GLY A 74 10.31 -5.03 1.00
CA GLY A 74 10.43 -6.47 0.83
C GLY A 74 9.16 -7.25 1.19
N ILE A 75 8.00 -6.61 1.18
CA ILE A 75 6.72 -7.26 1.44
C ILE A 75 6.32 -8.10 0.22
N GLY A 76 6.08 -9.37 0.46
CA GLY A 76 5.73 -10.31 -0.58
C GLY A 76 5.25 -11.65 0.01
N TYR A 77 5.33 -12.70 -0.78
CA TYR A 77 4.97 -14.07 -0.39
C TYR A 77 5.87 -15.07 -1.13
N PRO A 78 6.06 -16.30 -0.60
CA PRO A 78 6.81 -17.34 -1.29
C PRO A 78 6.22 -17.67 -2.67
N GLU A 79 7.08 -17.95 -3.65
CA GLU A 79 6.71 -18.29 -5.02
C GLU A 79 5.77 -17.25 -5.69
N PRO A 80 6.23 -16.01 -5.88
CA PRO A 80 5.40 -14.92 -6.36
C PRO A 80 4.86 -15.21 -7.77
N ASN A 81 3.58 -14.97 -7.96
CA ASN A 81 2.93 -15.12 -9.26
C ASN A 81 3.26 -13.91 -10.15
N ARG A 82 3.70 -14.15 -11.39
CA ARG A 82 4.04 -13.09 -12.34
C ARG A 82 2.86 -12.51 -13.12
N SER A 83 1.66 -13.11 -12.99
CA SER A 83 0.45 -12.53 -13.54
C SER A 83 0.02 -11.30 -12.74
N HIS A 84 -0.10 -10.16 -13.40
CA HIS A 84 -0.60 -8.94 -12.78
C HIS A 84 -1.99 -9.12 -12.15
N PHE A 85 -2.88 -9.81 -12.85
CA PHE A 85 -4.23 -10.08 -12.36
C PHE A 85 -4.22 -10.93 -11.09
N ARG A 86 -3.45 -12.01 -11.07
CA ARG A 86 -3.35 -12.87 -9.90
C ARG A 86 -2.65 -12.17 -8.74
N SER A 87 -1.61 -11.41 -9.01
CA SER A 87 -0.92 -10.63 -7.98
C SER A 87 -1.83 -9.59 -7.35
N MET A 88 -2.63 -8.88 -8.14
CA MET A 88 -3.62 -7.93 -7.61
C MET A 88 -4.69 -8.63 -6.77
N ASP A 89 -5.15 -9.82 -7.18
CA ASP A 89 -6.07 -10.62 -6.37
C ASP A 89 -5.48 -10.97 -5.02
N ILE A 90 -4.21 -11.36 -4.98
CA ILE A 90 -3.50 -11.71 -3.75
C ILE A 90 -3.40 -10.48 -2.84
N TRP A 91 -3.03 -9.32 -3.38
CA TRP A 91 -2.99 -8.07 -2.61
C TRP A 91 -4.37 -7.68 -2.05
N HIS A 92 -5.43 -7.85 -2.85
CA HIS A 92 -6.78 -7.53 -2.42
C HIS A 92 -7.35 -8.51 -1.39
N THR A 93 -6.94 -9.76 -1.44
CA THR A 93 -7.51 -10.81 -0.57
C THR A 93 -6.60 -11.19 0.59
N ALA A 94 -5.30 -10.89 0.50
CA ALA A 94 -4.24 -11.38 1.38
C ALA A 94 -4.23 -12.93 1.47
N LYS A 95 -4.49 -13.60 0.32
CA LYS A 95 -4.60 -15.07 0.19
C LYS A 95 -3.68 -15.55 -0.94
N PRO A 96 -2.36 -15.70 -0.70
CA PRO A 96 -1.42 -16.09 -1.75
C PRO A 96 -1.61 -17.54 -2.24
N PHE A 97 -2.01 -18.45 -1.36
CA PHE A 97 -2.06 -19.90 -1.66
C PHE A 97 -3.44 -20.40 -2.05
N GLU A 98 -4.47 -19.56 -2.03
CA GLU A 98 -5.82 -19.93 -2.40
C GLU A 98 -6.52 -18.82 -3.19
N SER A 99 -7.54 -19.18 -3.97
CA SER A 99 -8.42 -18.19 -4.59
C SER A 99 -9.50 -17.76 -3.59
N SER A 100 -9.74 -16.46 -3.48
CA SER A 100 -10.76 -15.91 -2.61
C SER A 100 -11.46 -14.73 -3.29
N SER A 101 -12.77 -14.65 -3.13
CA SER A 101 -13.55 -13.48 -3.54
C SER A 101 -13.68 -12.44 -2.42
N ILE A 102 -13.18 -12.75 -1.22
CA ILE A 102 -13.36 -11.92 -0.01
C ILE A 102 -12.09 -11.10 0.22
N GLY A 103 -12.24 -9.78 0.17
CA GLY A 103 -11.17 -8.83 0.41
C GLY A 103 -10.74 -8.73 1.88
N TRP A 104 -9.47 -8.41 2.13
CA TRP A 104 -8.94 -8.33 3.49
C TRP A 104 -9.55 -7.15 4.28
N LEU A 105 -9.77 -6.01 3.63
CA LEU A 105 -10.47 -4.87 4.24
C LEU A 105 -11.95 -5.20 4.52
N GLY A 106 -12.62 -5.91 3.60
CA GLY A 106 -13.99 -6.37 3.81
C GLY A 106 -14.12 -7.27 5.05
N ARG A 107 -13.16 -8.19 5.26
CA ARG A 107 -13.11 -8.99 6.51
C ARG A 107 -12.90 -8.11 7.75
N THR A 108 -12.05 -7.09 7.64
CA THR A 108 -11.82 -6.14 8.74
C THR A 108 -13.08 -5.38 9.08
N VAL A 109 -13.80 -4.85 8.08
CA VAL A 109 -15.08 -4.16 8.27
C VAL A 109 -16.11 -5.09 8.90
N LYS A 110 -16.19 -6.35 8.43
CA LYS A 110 -17.09 -7.37 9.01
C LYS A 110 -16.81 -7.65 10.48
N ASN A 111 -15.55 -7.59 10.90
CA ASN A 111 -15.18 -7.77 12.31
C ASN A 111 -15.52 -6.53 13.16
N ILE A 112 -15.42 -5.33 12.60
CA ILE A 112 -15.73 -4.08 13.29
C ILE A 112 -17.25 -3.89 13.46
N ASP A 113 -18.00 -4.19 12.40
CA ASP A 113 -19.46 -4.10 12.36
C ASP A 113 -20.08 -5.43 11.86
N PRO A 114 -20.12 -6.47 12.72
CA PRO A 114 -20.62 -7.79 12.33
C PRO A 114 -22.07 -7.82 11.85
N LYS A 115 -22.87 -6.89 12.35
CA LYS A 115 -24.31 -6.77 12.02
C LYS A 115 -24.57 -5.85 10.83
N GLY A 116 -23.56 -5.10 10.36
CA GLY A 116 -23.70 -4.16 9.24
C GLY A 116 -24.66 -3.00 9.55
N LEU A 117 -24.68 -2.54 10.80
CA LEU A 117 -25.62 -1.51 11.25
C LEU A 117 -25.20 -0.08 10.84
N ASN A 118 -23.92 0.12 10.60
CA ASN A 118 -23.39 1.42 10.21
C ASN A 118 -22.96 1.41 8.74
N PRO A 119 -23.70 2.01 7.81
CA PRO A 119 -23.39 1.99 6.38
C PRO A 119 -22.12 2.77 6.02
N ILE A 120 -21.58 3.57 6.96
CA ILE A 120 -20.37 4.35 6.77
C ILE A 120 -19.18 3.81 7.59
N THR A 121 -19.26 2.56 8.07
CA THR A 121 -18.09 1.90 8.69
C THR A 121 -16.91 1.86 7.75
N ALA A 122 -17.16 1.75 6.45
CA ALA A 122 -16.16 1.90 5.40
C ALA A 122 -16.70 2.77 4.26
N VAL A 123 -15.82 3.64 3.76
CA VAL A 123 -16.11 4.49 2.60
C VAL A 123 -14.99 4.32 1.58
N ASN A 124 -15.35 4.10 0.33
CA ASN A 124 -14.43 4.10 -0.80
C ASN A 124 -14.55 5.40 -1.59
N PHE A 125 -13.42 6.03 -1.89
CA PHE A 125 -13.34 7.16 -2.80
C PHE A 125 -12.76 6.66 -4.13
N GLY A 126 -13.66 6.50 -5.13
CA GLY A 126 -13.31 5.98 -6.45
C GLY A 126 -14.46 5.22 -7.08
N LYS A 127 -14.32 4.92 -8.38
CA LYS A 127 -15.36 4.21 -9.15
C LYS A 127 -15.46 2.75 -8.73
N GLY A 128 -16.68 2.34 -8.35
CA GLY A 128 -17.01 0.97 -8.00
C GLY A 128 -16.49 0.54 -6.63
N LEU A 129 -16.74 -0.72 -6.29
CA LEU A 129 -16.27 -1.34 -5.05
C LEU A 129 -14.92 -2.03 -5.29
N PRO A 130 -13.82 -1.58 -4.65
CA PRO A 130 -12.55 -2.29 -4.77
C PRO A 130 -12.64 -3.68 -4.16
N ARG A 131 -12.02 -4.66 -4.82
CA ARG A 131 -12.05 -6.07 -4.38
C ARG A 131 -11.54 -6.25 -2.95
N ALA A 132 -10.63 -5.41 -2.49
CA ALA A 132 -10.15 -5.42 -1.11
C ALA A 132 -11.27 -5.21 -0.08
N LEU A 133 -12.33 -4.49 -0.43
CA LEU A 133 -13.51 -4.24 0.41
C LEU A 133 -14.66 -5.23 0.19
N ALA A 134 -14.60 -6.07 -0.85
CA ALA A 134 -15.65 -7.03 -1.14
C ALA A 134 -15.75 -8.10 -0.04
N CYS A 135 -16.91 -8.18 0.62
CA CYS A 135 -17.20 -9.20 1.62
C CYS A 135 -18.72 -9.36 1.75
N PRO A 136 -19.26 -10.62 1.73
CA PRO A 136 -20.68 -10.83 1.93
C PRO A 136 -21.19 -10.26 3.24
N GLY A 137 -22.30 -9.52 3.17
CA GLY A 137 -22.92 -8.86 4.32
C GLY A 137 -22.16 -7.68 4.88
N VAL A 138 -21.29 -7.06 4.07
CA VAL A 138 -20.64 -5.78 4.37
C VAL A 138 -21.17 -4.73 3.41
N SER A 139 -21.64 -3.61 3.96
CA SER A 139 -22.00 -2.42 3.18
C SER A 139 -20.84 -1.45 3.15
N VAL A 140 -20.54 -0.91 1.97
CA VAL A 140 -19.50 0.09 1.75
C VAL A 140 -20.07 1.22 0.92
N ALA A 141 -20.01 2.43 1.41
CA ALA A 141 -20.34 3.60 0.60
C ALA A 141 -19.22 3.87 -0.41
N SER A 142 -19.55 4.04 -1.68
CA SER A 142 -18.60 4.44 -2.72
C SER A 142 -18.97 5.81 -3.26
N VAL A 143 -17.98 6.69 -3.33
CA VAL A 143 -18.08 8.05 -3.86
C VAL A 143 -17.08 8.17 -5.00
N GLY A 144 -17.57 8.43 -6.23
CA GLY A 144 -16.74 8.54 -7.44
C GLY A 144 -17.31 9.51 -8.45
#